data_c85ea55cf5fca9c129318be27fda2d51
#
_entry.id   c85ea55cf5fca9c129318be27fda2d51
#
_cell.length_a   1.000
_cell.length_b   1.000
_cell.length_c   1.000
_cell.angle_alpha   90.00
_cell.angle_beta   90.00
_cell.angle_gamma   90.00
#
_symmetry.space_group_name_H-M   'P 1'
#
loop_
_entity.id
_entity.type
_entity.pdbx_description
1 polymer ?
#
loop_
_entity_poly.entity_id
_entity_poly.type
_entity_poly.pdbx_seq_one_letter_code
_entity_poly.pdbx_strand_id
1 'polypeptide(L)'
;MFGSISHADAKDPEDQEFRHVVVTLKSGEKVEGYLHRGWHAEGALLKQENYSFKITKTPDDKEPVKYTADDVESVEYTETTEENPDGIRWEALDIAAPGLTNWHRTYHRLVCVNKAGEHATTYWWKTWTTERVGNRDRRVLTTIYGIRFHNDPGRIVYPYMYVGTMLMDKLHPGLKAFYKKWFKGAEGKIRKKEAEENDAWILDMYDAYLANRPNE
;
A
#
# COMPACT_ATOMS: atom_id res chain seq x y z
N MET A 1 -31.46 -26.44 28.33
CA MET A 1 -31.35 -24.99 28.23
C MET A 1 -29.87 -24.64 28.42
N PHE A 2 -29.10 -24.54 27.31
CA PHE A 2 -27.69 -24.16 27.36
C PHE A 2 -27.59 -22.72 26.91
N GLY A 3 -27.27 -21.84 27.85
CA GLY A 3 -27.03 -20.43 27.57
C GLY A 3 -25.71 -20.27 26.80
N SER A 4 -25.77 -19.77 25.57
CA SER A 4 -24.63 -19.23 24.85
C SER A 4 -24.17 -17.97 25.55
N ILE A 5 -23.03 -18.04 26.20
CA ILE A 5 -22.28 -16.86 26.63
C ILE A 5 -21.59 -16.34 25.36
N SER A 6 -22.13 -15.27 24.78
CA SER A 6 -21.41 -14.50 23.78
C SER A 6 -20.22 -13.85 24.48
N HIS A 7 -19.02 -14.31 24.25
CA HIS A 7 -17.84 -13.55 24.52
C HIS A 7 -17.90 -12.34 23.59
N ALA A 8 -18.28 -11.19 24.13
CA ALA A 8 -17.90 -9.92 23.54
C ALA A 8 -16.36 -9.90 23.63
N ASP A 9 -15.68 -9.98 22.48
CA ASP A 9 -14.26 -9.78 22.38
C ASP A 9 -13.93 -8.44 23.03
N ALA A 10 -13.43 -8.49 24.25
CA ALA A 10 -12.81 -7.34 24.88
C ALA A 10 -11.61 -6.99 23.98
N LYS A 11 -11.70 -5.84 23.28
CA LYS A 11 -10.60 -5.31 22.50
C LYS A 11 -9.39 -5.23 23.41
N ASP A 12 -8.28 -5.83 23.00
CA ASP A 12 -7.02 -5.77 23.67
C ASP A 12 -6.68 -4.30 23.98
N PRO A 13 -6.23 -3.96 25.19
CA PRO A 13 -5.81 -2.59 25.51
C PRO A 13 -4.76 -2.03 24.56
N GLU A 14 -3.92 -2.89 23.96
CA GLU A 14 -2.94 -2.54 22.92
C GLU A 14 -3.58 -2.02 21.63
N ASP A 15 -4.80 -2.41 21.30
CA ASP A 15 -5.58 -1.89 20.16
C ASP A 15 -6.10 -0.45 20.38
N GLN A 16 -5.85 0.16 21.53
CA GLN A 16 -6.33 1.49 21.90
C GLN A 16 -5.23 2.56 21.89
N GLU A 17 -4.01 2.22 21.50
CA GLU A 17 -2.94 3.20 21.45
C GLU A 17 -3.24 4.26 20.37
N PHE A 18 -3.28 5.51 20.86
CA PHE A 18 -3.37 6.68 20.00
C PHE A 18 -2.07 6.86 19.25
N ARG A 19 -2.06 6.62 17.96
CA ARG A 19 -0.89 6.85 17.13
C ARG A 19 -0.72 8.33 16.86
N HIS A 20 0.39 8.90 17.35
CA HIS A 20 0.77 10.26 17.00
C HIS A 20 1.29 10.30 15.57
N VAL A 21 0.80 11.26 14.79
CA VAL A 21 1.11 11.40 13.36
C VAL A 21 1.46 12.84 12.99
N VAL A 22 2.30 12.96 11.98
CA VAL A 22 2.54 14.22 11.26
C VAL A 22 1.89 14.09 9.89
N VAL A 23 0.95 14.97 9.61
CA VAL A 23 0.26 15.08 8.33
C VAL A 23 0.88 16.22 7.53
N THR A 24 1.44 15.92 6.37
CA THR A 24 1.88 16.95 5.42
C THR A 24 0.73 17.23 4.45
N LEU A 25 0.22 18.45 4.46
CA LEU A 25 -0.83 18.89 3.54
C LEU A 25 -0.23 19.18 2.14
N LYS A 26 -1.07 19.17 1.11
CA LYS A 26 -0.65 19.58 -0.26
C LYS A 26 -0.16 21.02 -0.35
N SER A 27 -0.51 21.87 0.61
CA SER A 27 0.07 23.21 0.77
C SER A 27 1.52 23.23 1.25
N GLY A 28 2.04 22.09 1.71
CA GLY A 28 3.34 21.98 2.40
C GLY A 28 3.26 22.23 3.90
N GLU A 29 2.13 22.65 4.43
CA GLU A 29 1.90 22.79 5.87
C GLU A 29 1.95 21.42 6.56
N LYS A 30 2.53 21.38 7.76
CA LYS A 30 2.56 20.18 8.62
C LYS A 30 1.61 20.36 9.78
N VAL A 31 0.76 19.38 9.98
CA VAL A 31 -0.21 19.30 11.09
C VAL A 31 0.11 18.06 11.91
N GLU A 32 0.32 18.26 13.20
CA GLU A 32 0.54 17.15 14.15
C GLU A 32 -0.76 16.82 14.89
N GLY A 33 -0.92 15.55 15.22
CA GLY A 33 -2.08 15.10 15.97
C GLY A 33 -2.10 13.60 16.18
N TYR A 34 -3.20 13.12 16.71
CA TYR A 34 -3.43 11.71 16.99
C TYR A 34 -4.52 11.16 16.10
N LEU A 35 -4.32 9.97 15.55
CA LEU A 35 -5.39 9.27 14.84
C LEU A 35 -6.58 9.11 15.79
N HIS A 36 -7.77 9.44 15.28
CA HIS A 36 -8.97 9.47 16.10
C HIS A 36 -9.23 8.12 16.78
N ARG A 37 -9.71 8.15 18.01
CA ARG A 37 -9.97 6.98 18.84
C ARG A 37 -10.79 5.91 18.10
N GLY A 38 -10.34 4.66 18.18
CA GLY A 38 -10.91 3.55 17.40
C GLY A 38 -10.51 3.53 15.93
N TRP A 39 -9.61 4.41 15.58
CA TRP A 39 -8.99 4.54 14.29
C TRP A 39 -7.48 4.45 14.47
N HIS A 40 -6.95 3.30 14.91
CA HIS A 40 -5.55 3.05 14.69
C HIS A 40 -5.33 3.03 13.16
N ALA A 41 -4.12 3.22 12.76
CA ALA A 41 -3.74 3.52 11.40
C ALA A 41 -4.41 2.65 10.35
N GLU A 42 -4.25 1.38 10.49
CA GLU A 42 -4.83 0.42 9.54
C GLU A 42 -6.36 0.52 9.51
N GLY A 43 -6.99 0.64 10.67
CA GLY A 43 -8.44 0.72 10.80
C GLY A 43 -9.02 1.99 10.18
N ALA A 44 -8.39 3.14 10.38
CA ALA A 44 -8.85 4.41 9.84
C ALA A 44 -8.81 4.41 8.32
N LEU A 45 -7.66 4.00 7.77
CA LEU A 45 -7.43 4.02 6.33
C LEU A 45 -8.21 2.92 5.61
N LEU A 46 -8.42 1.77 6.26
CA LEU A 46 -9.21 0.67 5.73
C LEU A 46 -10.71 0.96 5.65
N LYS A 47 -11.25 1.63 6.65
CA LYS A 47 -12.69 1.84 6.77
C LYS A 47 -13.27 2.67 5.61
N GLN A 48 -12.45 3.49 4.97
CA GLN A 48 -12.81 4.36 3.86
C GLN A 48 -12.03 4.06 2.58
N GLU A 49 -11.61 2.81 2.41
CA GLU A 49 -10.84 2.36 1.25
C GLU A 49 -9.57 3.19 1.02
N ASN A 50 -8.88 3.54 2.12
CA ASN A 50 -7.66 4.34 2.12
C ASN A 50 -7.82 5.76 1.53
N TYR A 51 -9.01 6.34 1.62
CA TYR A 51 -9.27 7.67 1.06
C TYR A 51 -9.30 8.78 2.08
N SER A 52 -9.76 8.52 3.30
CA SER A 52 -9.85 9.55 4.34
C SER A 52 -9.59 9.02 5.74
N PHE A 53 -9.16 9.90 6.62
CA PHE A 53 -8.89 9.63 8.02
C PHE A 53 -9.26 10.84 8.88
N LYS A 54 -9.18 10.68 10.20
CA LYS A 54 -9.45 11.75 11.16
C LYS A 54 -8.34 11.81 12.20
N ILE A 55 -7.94 13.01 12.56
CA ILE A 55 -7.00 13.26 13.66
C ILE A 55 -7.61 14.19 14.68
N THR A 56 -7.16 14.09 15.92
CA THR A 56 -7.45 14.97 17.04
C THR A 56 -6.16 15.65 17.50
N LYS A 57 -6.27 16.81 18.14
CA LYS A 57 -5.09 17.51 18.70
C LYS A 57 -4.51 16.78 19.90
N THR A 58 -5.38 16.17 20.70
CA THR A 58 -5.01 15.34 21.84
C THR A 58 -5.80 14.04 21.81
N PRO A 59 -5.35 12.97 22.50
CA PRO A 59 -6.06 11.69 22.53
C PRO A 59 -7.51 11.80 23.03
N ASP A 60 -7.79 12.73 23.95
CA ASP A 60 -9.09 12.89 24.58
C ASP A 60 -10.01 13.89 23.87
N ASP A 61 -9.52 14.53 22.82
CA ASP A 61 -10.31 15.49 22.05
C ASP A 61 -11.46 14.80 21.33
N LYS A 62 -12.65 15.39 21.42
CA LYS A 62 -13.89 14.86 20.85
C LYS A 62 -14.21 15.44 19.47
N GLU A 63 -13.45 16.43 19.02
CA GLU A 63 -13.68 17.13 17.75
C GLU A 63 -12.59 16.80 16.72
N PRO A 64 -12.66 15.62 16.09
CA PRO A 64 -11.65 15.21 15.11
C PRO A 64 -11.79 16.00 13.81
N VAL A 65 -10.66 16.43 13.28
CA VAL A 65 -10.57 17.00 11.93
C VAL A 65 -10.41 15.88 10.92
N LYS A 66 -11.25 15.90 9.88
CA LYS A 66 -11.21 14.93 8.78
C LYS A 66 -10.32 15.44 7.66
N TYR A 67 -9.44 14.56 7.17
CA TYR A 67 -8.64 14.74 5.97
C TYR A 67 -8.95 13.66 4.95
N THR A 68 -8.78 14.01 3.67
CA THR A 68 -8.90 13.08 2.54
C THR A 68 -7.55 12.97 1.82
N ALA A 69 -7.41 11.99 0.94
CA ALA A 69 -6.24 11.87 0.07
C ALA A 69 -6.05 13.12 -0.81
N ASP A 70 -7.13 13.88 -1.09
CA ASP A 70 -7.03 15.12 -1.87
C ASP A 70 -6.45 16.29 -1.07
N ASP A 71 -6.49 16.23 0.26
CA ASP A 71 -6.03 17.32 1.14
C ASP A 71 -4.54 17.17 1.49
N VAL A 72 -4.03 15.94 1.48
CA VAL A 72 -2.72 15.61 2.05
C VAL A 72 -1.73 15.09 1.00
N GLU A 73 -0.45 15.26 1.30
CA GLU A 73 0.67 14.65 0.59
C GLU A 73 1.11 13.36 1.27
N SER A 74 1.28 13.39 2.60
CA SER A 74 1.69 12.24 3.39
C SER A 74 1.14 12.27 4.83
N VAL A 75 1.14 11.07 5.44
CA VAL A 75 0.88 10.85 6.87
C VAL A 75 2.00 9.98 7.40
N GLU A 76 2.73 10.47 8.38
CA GLU A 76 3.89 9.79 8.97
C GLU A 76 3.63 9.53 10.45
N TYR A 77 3.90 8.32 10.91
CA TYR A 77 3.87 8.01 12.34
C TYR A 77 5.16 8.49 12.96
N THR A 78 5.04 9.14 14.11
CA THR A 78 6.21 9.62 14.85
C THR A 78 6.91 8.51 15.63
N GLU A 79 6.22 7.40 15.84
CA GLU A 79 6.74 6.26 16.59
C GLU A 79 7.26 5.20 15.63
N THR A 80 8.44 4.68 15.94
CA THR A 80 9.02 3.52 15.27
C THR A 80 8.84 2.28 16.14
N THR A 81 8.73 1.11 15.51
CA THR A 81 8.66 -0.18 16.19
C THR A 81 9.81 -1.07 15.72
N GLU A 82 10.08 -2.17 16.44
CA GLU A 82 11.07 -3.17 15.99
C GLU A 82 10.74 -3.74 14.61
N GLU A 83 9.45 -3.88 14.30
CA GLU A 83 8.95 -4.36 13.00
C GLU A 83 9.04 -3.30 11.91
N ASN A 84 8.97 -2.01 12.28
CA ASN A 84 9.03 -0.88 11.36
C ASN A 84 10.03 0.18 11.89
N PRO A 85 11.34 -0.11 11.83
CA PRO A 85 12.38 0.80 12.33
C PRO A 85 12.44 2.12 11.56
N ASP A 86 12.04 2.13 10.29
CA ASP A 86 11.96 3.33 9.44
C ASP A 86 10.66 4.11 9.65
N GLY A 87 9.79 3.63 10.54
CA GLY A 87 8.46 4.18 10.77
C GLY A 87 7.45 3.76 9.70
N ILE A 88 6.22 4.22 9.88
CA ILE A 88 5.12 3.98 8.94
C ILE A 88 4.79 5.29 8.25
N ARG A 89 4.86 5.28 6.92
CA ARG A 89 4.53 6.44 6.09
C ARG A 89 3.47 6.06 5.05
N TRP A 90 2.45 6.89 4.96
CA TRP A 90 1.42 6.83 3.94
C TRP A 90 1.56 8.01 3.00
N GLU A 91 1.45 7.78 1.71
CA GLU A 91 1.48 8.82 0.68
C GLU A 91 0.16 8.85 -0.08
N ALA A 92 -0.31 10.05 -0.41
CA ALA A 92 -1.48 10.24 -1.25
C ALA A 92 -1.06 10.19 -2.72
N LEU A 93 -1.35 9.08 -3.40
CA LEU A 93 -0.92 8.80 -4.76
C LEU A 93 -2.05 8.27 -5.64
N ASP A 94 -1.85 8.41 -6.93
CA ASP A 94 -2.69 7.77 -7.93
C ASP A 94 -2.30 6.30 -8.09
N ILE A 95 -3.28 5.42 -8.04
CA ILE A 95 -3.13 3.98 -8.24
C ILE A 95 -3.79 3.62 -9.56
N ALA A 96 -3.10 2.88 -10.42
CA ALA A 96 -3.70 2.34 -11.64
C ALA A 96 -4.86 1.39 -11.31
N ALA A 97 -6.00 1.60 -11.94
CA ALA A 97 -7.19 0.77 -11.73
C ALA A 97 -6.92 -0.69 -12.08
N PRO A 98 -7.38 -1.66 -11.27
CA PRO A 98 -7.28 -3.05 -11.63
C PRO A 98 -8.14 -3.38 -12.86
N GLY A 99 -7.58 -4.15 -13.80
CA GLY A 99 -8.26 -4.63 -14.99
C GLY A 99 -7.62 -4.16 -16.29
N LEU A 100 -7.46 -5.08 -17.25
CA LEU A 100 -6.77 -4.86 -18.53
C LEU A 100 -7.39 -3.75 -19.38
N THR A 101 -8.67 -3.47 -19.21
CA THR A 101 -9.42 -2.46 -19.96
C THR A 101 -9.46 -1.10 -19.30
N ASN A 102 -9.13 -1.02 -18.02
CA ASN A 102 -9.27 0.19 -17.19
C ASN A 102 -7.94 0.78 -16.70
N TRP A 103 -6.82 0.31 -17.21
CA TRP A 103 -5.48 0.73 -16.77
C TRP A 103 -5.21 2.25 -16.90
N HIS A 104 -5.96 2.93 -17.77
CA HIS A 104 -5.92 4.38 -17.97
C HIS A 104 -6.69 5.15 -16.89
N ARG A 105 -7.45 4.46 -16.04
CA ARG A 105 -8.12 5.05 -14.88
C ARG A 105 -7.23 4.94 -13.66
N THR A 106 -7.26 5.96 -12.86
CA THR A 106 -6.55 5.98 -11.58
C THR A 106 -7.53 6.23 -10.44
N TYR A 107 -7.13 5.79 -9.25
CA TYR A 107 -7.78 6.13 -7.99
C TYR A 107 -6.78 6.89 -7.13
N HIS A 108 -7.16 8.04 -6.65
CA HIS A 108 -6.34 8.78 -5.68
C HIS A 108 -6.61 8.24 -4.28
N ARG A 109 -5.56 7.71 -3.62
CA ARG A 109 -5.66 7.02 -2.32
C ARG A 109 -4.40 7.21 -1.50
N LEU A 110 -4.53 6.96 -0.20
CA LEU A 110 -3.40 6.79 0.68
C LEU A 110 -2.86 5.36 0.55
N VAL A 111 -1.59 5.24 0.24
CA VAL A 111 -0.86 3.97 0.13
C VAL A 111 0.32 3.97 1.08
N CYS A 112 0.53 2.87 1.77
CA CYS A 112 1.64 2.73 2.70
C CYS A 112 2.92 2.43 1.94
N VAL A 113 3.98 3.17 2.24
CA VAL A 113 5.32 2.87 1.75
C VAL A 113 5.75 1.53 2.35
N ASN A 114 6.12 0.58 1.50
CA ASN A 114 6.65 -0.70 1.92
C ASN A 114 8.17 -0.65 1.96
N LYS A 115 8.79 -0.33 0.82
CA LYS A 115 10.24 -0.18 0.73
C LYS A 115 10.62 0.81 -0.36
N ALA A 116 11.50 1.75 -0.02
CA ALA A 116 12.10 2.66 -0.98
C ALA A 116 13.38 2.03 -1.54
N GLY A 117 13.51 1.99 -2.87
CA GLY A 117 14.70 1.63 -3.60
C GLY A 117 15.26 2.83 -4.36
N GLU A 118 16.39 2.63 -5.05
CA GLU A 118 17.06 3.70 -5.83
C GLU A 118 16.20 4.18 -7.01
N HIS A 119 15.58 3.24 -7.73
CA HIS A 119 14.87 3.52 -8.99
C HIS A 119 13.36 3.40 -8.89
N ALA A 120 12.87 2.80 -7.81
CA ALA A 120 11.45 2.60 -7.58
C ALA A 120 11.14 2.53 -6.08
N THR A 121 9.87 2.71 -5.74
CA THR A 121 9.34 2.52 -4.37
C THR A 121 8.18 1.55 -4.43
N THR A 122 8.14 0.61 -3.49
CA THR A 122 7.02 -0.31 -3.34
C THR A 122 6.05 0.19 -2.29
N TYR A 123 4.78 -0.12 -2.51
CA TYR A 123 3.67 0.29 -1.65
C TYR A 123 2.76 -0.88 -1.40
N TRP A 124 2.00 -0.81 -0.31
CA TRP A 124 0.86 -1.68 -0.10
C TRP A 124 -0.37 -0.86 0.32
N TRP A 125 -1.53 -1.41 0.04
CA TRP A 125 -2.83 -0.93 0.51
C TRP A 125 -3.81 -2.07 0.62
N LYS A 126 -4.89 -1.87 1.34
CA LYS A 126 -5.96 -2.86 1.45
C LYS A 126 -7.19 -2.41 0.68
N THR A 127 -7.83 -3.34 0.02
CA THR A 127 -9.08 -3.10 -0.71
C THR A 127 -10.03 -4.27 -0.56
N TRP A 128 -11.32 -3.98 -0.69
CA TRP A 128 -12.32 -5.02 -0.71
C TRP A 128 -12.36 -5.70 -2.07
N THR A 129 -12.17 -6.99 -2.09
CA THR A 129 -12.30 -7.84 -3.28
C THR A 129 -13.45 -8.82 -3.08
N THR A 130 -13.93 -9.40 -4.18
CA THR A 130 -14.93 -10.48 -4.13
C THR A 130 -14.23 -11.79 -4.42
N GLU A 131 -14.31 -12.71 -3.48
CA GLU A 131 -13.82 -14.07 -3.61
C GLU A 131 -15.02 -15.02 -3.74
N ARG A 132 -14.93 -15.95 -4.68
CA ARG A 132 -15.95 -16.97 -4.87
C ARG A 132 -15.60 -18.22 -4.07
N VAL A 133 -16.43 -18.50 -3.05
CA VAL A 133 -16.30 -19.70 -2.22
C VAL A 133 -17.49 -20.62 -2.52
N GLY A 134 -17.25 -21.65 -3.34
CA GLY A 134 -18.33 -22.51 -3.86
C GLY A 134 -19.27 -21.71 -4.77
N ASN A 135 -20.57 -21.67 -4.41
CA ASN A 135 -21.61 -20.94 -5.15
C ASN A 135 -21.95 -19.56 -4.55
N ARG A 136 -21.15 -19.05 -3.59
CA ARG A 136 -21.41 -17.77 -2.93
C ARG A 136 -20.24 -16.82 -3.15
N ASP A 137 -20.57 -15.57 -3.44
CA ASP A 137 -19.59 -14.49 -3.48
C ASP A 137 -19.42 -13.92 -2.06
N ARG A 138 -18.17 -13.84 -1.59
CA ARG A 138 -17.79 -13.28 -0.29
C ARG A 138 -16.90 -12.05 -0.50
N ARG A 139 -17.22 -10.95 0.16
CA ARG A 139 -16.30 -9.80 0.23
C ARG A 139 -15.19 -10.13 1.23
N VAL A 140 -13.95 -9.98 0.80
CA VAL A 140 -12.74 -10.17 1.60
C VAL A 140 -11.87 -8.93 1.50
N LEU A 141 -11.23 -8.57 2.61
CA LEU A 141 -10.25 -7.49 2.62
C LEU A 141 -8.90 -8.08 2.19
N THR A 142 -8.37 -7.57 1.09
CA THR A 142 -7.15 -8.09 0.46
C THR A 142 -6.07 -7.02 0.47
N THR A 143 -4.84 -7.40 0.84
CA THR A 143 -3.66 -6.56 0.68
C THR A 143 -3.20 -6.62 -0.76
N ILE A 144 -3.01 -5.46 -1.36
CA ILE A 144 -2.46 -5.31 -2.71
C ILE A 144 -1.10 -4.64 -2.58
N TYR A 145 -0.12 -5.18 -3.29
CA TYR A 145 1.19 -4.58 -3.43
C TYR A 145 1.33 -3.91 -4.79
N GLY A 146 2.04 -2.80 -4.82
CA GLY A 146 2.29 -2.03 -6.04
C GLY A 146 3.67 -1.41 -6.06
N ILE A 147 4.07 -0.92 -7.23
CA ILE A 147 5.34 -0.26 -7.48
C ILE A 147 5.11 1.06 -8.19
N ARG A 148 5.84 2.09 -7.79
CA ARG A 148 5.99 3.36 -8.49
C ARG A 148 7.42 3.49 -8.98
N PHE A 149 7.59 3.68 -10.26
CA PHE A 149 8.91 3.93 -10.87
C PHE A 149 9.26 5.42 -10.75
N HIS A 150 10.48 5.74 -10.34
CA HIS A 150 10.88 7.14 -10.10
C HIS A 150 10.97 7.96 -11.39
N ASN A 151 11.21 7.31 -12.52
CA ASN A 151 11.26 7.92 -13.84
C ASN A 151 9.90 8.00 -14.54
N ASP A 152 8.82 7.51 -13.92
CA ASP A 152 7.48 7.65 -14.47
C ASP A 152 6.93 9.08 -14.21
N PRO A 153 6.71 9.89 -15.27
CA PRO A 153 6.19 11.26 -15.14
C PRO A 153 4.79 11.29 -14.52
N GLY A 154 4.01 10.23 -14.68
CA GLY A 154 2.67 10.12 -14.12
C GLY A 154 2.64 9.90 -12.60
N ARG A 155 3.76 9.50 -12.00
CA ARG A 155 3.87 9.17 -10.57
C ARG A 155 2.81 8.17 -10.09
N ILE A 156 2.42 7.25 -10.97
CA ILE A 156 1.35 6.27 -10.72
C ILE A 156 1.92 5.04 -10.01
N VAL A 157 1.18 4.54 -9.03
CA VAL A 157 1.45 3.23 -8.41
C VAL A 157 0.76 2.14 -9.22
N TYR A 158 1.53 1.20 -9.73
CA TYR A 158 1.03 0.07 -10.50
C TYR A 158 0.98 -1.18 -9.62
N PRO A 159 -0.19 -1.84 -9.48
CA PRO A 159 -0.25 -3.15 -8.85
C PRO A 159 0.75 -4.13 -9.48
N TYR A 160 1.38 -4.99 -8.70
CA TYR A 160 2.39 -5.95 -9.18
C TYR A 160 1.91 -6.82 -10.35
N MET A 161 0.62 -7.11 -10.40
CA MET A 161 0.01 -7.86 -11.49
C MET A 161 0.21 -7.21 -12.87
N TYR A 162 0.53 -5.91 -12.93
CA TYR A 162 0.78 -5.23 -14.21
C TYR A 162 2.20 -5.39 -14.72
N VAL A 163 3.19 -5.68 -13.88
CA VAL A 163 4.63 -5.64 -14.24
C VAL A 163 4.97 -6.57 -15.40
N GLY A 164 4.32 -7.73 -15.48
CA GLY A 164 4.50 -8.67 -16.60
C GLY A 164 3.63 -8.40 -17.83
N THR A 165 2.92 -7.28 -17.89
CA THR A 165 1.95 -6.99 -18.96
C THR A 165 2.54 -6.19 -20.12
N MET A 166 1.78 -6.06 -21.22
CA MET A 166 2.15 -5.19 -22.34
C MET A 166 2.10 -3.70 -21.98
N LEU A 167 1.34 -3.32 -20.95
CA LEU A 167 1.31 -1.93 -20.50
C LEU A 167 2.68 -1.53 -19.95
N MET A 168 3.23 -2.35 -19.06
CA MET A 168 4.56 -2.08 -18.49
C MET A 168 5.66 -2.13 -19.56
N ASP A 169 5.50 -2.98 -20.56
CA ASP A 169 6.43 -3.05 -21.70
C ASP A 169 6.44 -1.78 -22.56
N LYS A 170 5.34 -1.05 -22.60
CA LYS A 170 5.26 0.27 -23.26
C LYS A 170 5.93 1.38 -22.47
N LEU A 171 5.82 1.34 -21.15
CA LEU A 171 6.45 2.31 -20.25
C LEU A 171 7.94 2.01 -20.04
N HIS A 172 8.27 0.74 -20.01
CA HIS A 172 9.64 0.21 -19.78
C HIS A 172 9.93 -0.84 -20.83
N PRO A 173 10.44 -0.46 -22.03
CA PRO A 173 10.66 -1.38 -23.15
C PRO A 173 11.54 -2.57 -22.78
N GLY A 174 11.03 -3.78 -23.03
CA GLY A 174 11.72 -5.05 -22.68
C GLY A 174 11.45 -5.57 -21.28
N LEU A 175 10.80 -4.80 -20.39
CA LEU A 175 10.54 -5.24 -19.00
C LEU A 175 9.69 -6.52 -18.95
N LYS A 176 8.69 -6.66 -19.81
CA LYS A 176 7.86 -7.87 -19.88
C LYS A 176 8.68 -9.12 -20.23
N ALA A 177 9.59 -9.00 -21.17
CA ALA A 177 10.45 -10.12 -21.56
C ALA A 177 11.42 -10.46 -20.43
N PHE A 178 12.00 -9.43 -19.79
CA PHE A 178 12.88 -9.58 -18.64
C PHE A 178 12.15 -10.24 -17.46
N TYR A 179 10.97 -9.77 -17.08
CA TYR A 179 10.14 -10.38 -16.05
C TYR A 179 9.89 -11.87 -16.28
N LYS A 180 9.54 -12.25 -17.51
CA LYS A 180 9.34 -13.66 -17.87
C LYS A 180 10.62 -14.48 -17.74
N LYS A 181 11.79 -13.90 -18.05
CA LYS A 181 13.08 -14.54 -17.91
C LYS A 181 13.50 -14.67 -16.45
N TRP A 182 13.20 -13.68 -15.62
CA TRP A 182 13.54 -13.61 -14.20
C TRP A 182 13.07 -14.84 -13.42
N PHE A 183 11.90 -15.35 -13.73
CA PHE A 183 11.32 -16.53 -13.07
C PHE A 183 11.50 -17.85 -13.84
N LYS A 184 12.38 -17.91 -14.84
CA LYS A 184 12.67 -19.14 -15.57
C LYS A 184 13.85 -19.93 -15.02
N GLY A 185 13.81 -21.27 -15.25
CA GLY A 185 14.91 -22.18 -14.89
C GLY A 185 15.01 -22.46 -13.39
N ALA A 186 16.14 -23.00 -12.97
CA ALA A 186 16.40 -23.37 -11.57
C ALA A 186 16.47 -22.13 -10.67
N GLU A 187 17.21 -21.10 -11.08
CA GLU A 187 17.28 -19.83 -10.35
C GLU A 187 15.93 -19.13 -10.26
N GLY A 188 15.14 -19.18 -11.33
CA GLY A 188 13.79 -18.58 -11.32
C GLY A 188 12.85 -19.24 -10.32
N LYS A 189 13.03 -20.54 -10.02
CA LYS A 189 12.28 -21.23 -8.97
C LYS A 189 12.67 -20.73 -7.58
N ILE A 190 13.96 -20.47 -7.34
CA ILE A 190 14.46 -19.91 -6.09
C ILE A 190 13.87 -18.52 -5.89
N ARG A 191 14.02 -17.62 -6.89
CA ARG A 191 13.47 -16.25 -6.86
C ARG A 191 11.95 -16.22 -6.63
N LYS A 192 11.22 -17.20 -7.18
CA LYS A 192 9.79 -17.30 -6.94
C LYS A 192 9.47 -17.62 -5.48
N LYS A 193 10.25 -18.49 -4.84
CA LYS A 193 10.10 -18.79 -3.42
C LYS A 193 10.46 -17.57 -2.55
N GLU A 194 11.57 -16.89 -2.88
CA GLU A 194 11.97 -15.64 -2.20
C GLU A 194 10.89 -14.55 -2.33
N ALA A 195 10.24 -14.45 -3.49
CA ALA A 195 9.13 -13.52 -3.71
C ALA A 195 7.85 -13.84 -2.91
N GLU A 196 7.70 -15.06 -2.40
CA GLU A 196 6.62 -15.42 -1.48
C GLU A 196 6.91 -14.95 -0.05
N GLU A 197 8.20 -14.76 0.30
CA GLU A 197 8.68 -14.35 1.62
C GLU A 197 9.06 -12.86 1.70
N ASN A 198 9.33 -12.23 0.54
CA ASN A 198 9.75 -10.83 0.42
C ASN A 198 8.83 -10.08 -0.54
N ASP A 199 7.93 -9.30 -0.02
CA ASP A 199 6.97 -8.50 -0.79
C ASP A 199 7.61 -7.33 -1.58
N ALA A 200 8.88 -7.00 -1.31
CA ALA A 200 9.67 -6.00 -2.04
C ALA A 200 10.59 -6.60 -3.13
N TRP A 201 10.50 -7.91 -3.44
CA TRP A 201 11.32 -8.61 -4.44
C TRP A 201 11.38 -7.91 -5.81
N ILE A 202 10.35 -7.14 -6.11
CA ILE A 202 10.22 -6.46 -7.40
C ILE A 202 11.25 -5.34 -7.59
N LEU A 203 11.79 -4.77 -6.50
CA LEU A 203 12.87 -3.77 -6.57
C LEU A 203 14.13 -4.42 -7.14
N ASP A 204 14.53 -5.57 -6.59
CA ASP A 204 15.72 -6.30 -7.06
C ASP A 204 15.58 -6.72 -8.52
N MET A 205 14.38 -7.14 -8.92
CA MET A 205 14.07 -7.48 -10.31
C MET A 205 14.17 -6.25 -11.23
N TYR A 206 13.67 -5.10 -10.78
CA TYR A 206 13.69 -3.88 -11.58
C TYR A 206 15.11 -3.29 -11.71
N ASP A 207 15.88 -3.29 -10.64
CA ASP A 207 17.28 -2.87 -10.65
C ASP A 207 18.12 -3.77 -11.57
N ALA A 208 17.92 -5.08 -11.51
CA ALA A 208 18.55 -6.01 -12.43
C ALA A 208 18.11 -5.80 -13.89
N TYR A 209 16.85 -5.42 -14.13
CA TYR A 209 16.39 -5.04 -15.46
C TYR A 209 17.13 -3.81 -15.98
N LEU A 210 17.26 -2.75 -15.17
CA LEU A 210 17.96 -1.53 -15.55
C LEU A 210 19.44 -1.79 -15.84
N ALA A 211 20.10 -2.60 -15.01
CA ALA A 211 21.51 -2.97 -15.20
C ALA A 211 21.76 -3.79 -16.48
N ASN A 212 20.75 -4.51 -16.98
CA ASN A 212 20.85 -5.31 -18.21
C ASN A 212 20.22 -4.62 -19.43
N ARG A 213 19.79 -3.38 -19.30
CA ARG A 213 19.25 -2.61 -20.42
C ARG A 213 20.41 -2.23 -21.34
N PRO A 214 20.36 -2.53 -22.66
CA PRO A 214 21.36 -2.00 -23.56
C PRO A 214 21.32 -0.47 -23.48
N ASN A 215 22.49 0.15 -23.31
CA ASN A 215 22.63 1.60 -23.36
C ASN A 215 22.05 2.08 -24.70
N GLU A 216 20.96 2.80 -24.65
CA GLU A 216 20.40 3.52 -25.80
C GLU A 216 21.22 4.77 -26.07
#